data_aed75c66755b18a0ac6c19ac9911540d
#
_entry.id   aed75c66755b18a0ac6c19ac9911540d
#
_cell.length_a   1.000
_cell.length_b   1.000
_cell.length_c   1.000
_cell.angle_alpha   90.00
_cell.angle_beta   90.00
_cell.angle_gamma   90.00
#
_symmetry.space_group_name_H-M   'P 1'
#
loop_
_entity.id
_entity.type
_entity.pdbx_description
1 polymer ?
#
loop_
_entity_poly.entity_id
_entity_poly.type
_entity_poly.pdbx_seq_one_letter_code
_entity_poly.pdbx_strand_id
1 'polypeptide(L)'
;MRKIFLYLILSIVATATANAQESQTEYNFLRLPVSAHAAALGGDNVSIIEDDPSLTFSNPALLSSVSDKTLNLNFMTYMEGAITGSAAVNRVVNDKASWAVLGQYINYGKMKETDQNNVQTGEFSAQEIALAGTFSYMLAKNLAGGITARWVASYIGGYNSMAAGIDLGLNYYDPESEFSVSAVAKNLGGQFKAYDEDYGKMPLDLQIGASKRFANMPFRISATLVDLNHWDYSFINHLVCGVELILSDQFYVAGGYNFRRAHDMKIAEGTGEDASKSSHGAGLSFGAGMQLERFKLQVGYAKYHVSANSLLVNVSYSL
;
A
#
# COMPACT_ATOMS: atom_id res chain seq x y z
N MET A 1 6.22 0.32 34.39
CA MET A 1 5.46 0.65 33.17
C MET A 1 6.18 0.24 31.88
N ARG A 2 7.47 0.55 31.62
CA ARG A 2 8.20 0.12 30.40
C ARG A 2 8.22 -1.39 30.14
N LYS A 3 8.38 -2.22 31.19
CA LYS A 3 8.43 -3.69 31.04
C LYS A 3 7.05 -4.30 30.73
N ILE A 4 5.98 -3.73 31.27
CA ILE A 4 4.60 -4.18 31.03
C ILE A 4 4.19 -3.91 29.57
N PHE A 5 4.61 -2.76 29.01
CA PHE A 5 4.35 -2.41 27.62
C PHE A 5 5.11 -3.35 26.63
N LEU A 6 6.34 -3.74 27.00
CA LEU A 6 7.14 -4.69 26.22
C LEU A 6 6.52 -6.10 26.21
N TYR A 7 6.01 -6.55 27.36
CA TYR A 7 5.31 -7.85 27.47
C TYR A 7 3.96 -7.85 26.78
N LEU A 8 3.25 -6.71 26.74
CA LEU A 8 1.99 -6.58 26.02
C LEU A 8 2.22 -6.66 24.50
N ILE A 9 3.25 -6.02 23.97
CA ILE A 9 3.65 -6.11 22.56
C ILE A 9 4.11 -7.54 22.22
N LEU A 10 4.89 -8.18 23.09
CA LEU A 10 5.38 -9.55 22.89
C LEU A 10 4.23 -10.58 22.93
N SER A 11 3.21 -10.37 23.77
CA SER A 11 2.05 -11.26 23.86
C SER A 11 1.12 -11.15 22.67
N ILE A 12 1.01 -9.97 22.04
CA ILE A 12 0.23 -9.77 20.81
C ILE A 12 0.91 -10.49 19.64
N VAL A 13 2.24 -10.52 19.58
CA VAL A 13 3.00 -11.23 18.55
C VAL A 13 2.94 -12.76 18.75
N ALA A 14 2.85 -13.24 19.97
CA ALA A 14 2.88 -14.68 20.29
C ALA A 14 1.55 -15.44 20.03
N THR A 15 0.42 -14.73 19.81
CA THR A 15 -0.88 -15.37 19.54
C THR A 15 -1.17 -15.57 18.04
N ALA A 16 -0.26 -15.18 17.16
CA ALA A 16 -0.40 -15.31 15.71
C ALA A 16 0.12 -16.65 15.15
N THR A 17 0.02 -17.75 15.89
CA THR A 17 0.18 -19.09 15.30
C THR A 17 -1.15 -19.53 14.70
N ALA A 18 -1.46 -19.05 13.53
CA ALA A 18 -2.60 -19.49 12.75
C ALA A 18 -2.13 -20.43 11.65
N ASN A 19 -2.82 -21.54 11.53
CA ASN A 19 -2.66 -22.51 10.49
C ASN A 19 -2.70 -21.86 9.11
N ALA A 20 -1.61 -22.03 8.37
CA ALA A 20 -1.44 -21.46 7.05
C ALA A 20 -2.08 -22.36 5.99
N GLN A 21 -3.30 -22.10 5.73
CA GLN A 21 -3.88 -22.26 4.40
C GLN A 21 -4.01 -20.85 3.87
N GLU A 22 -3.59 -20.56 2.63
CA GLU A 22 -3.82 -19.24 2.00
C GLU A 22 -5.29 -18.90 2.19
N SER A 23 -5.58 -18.15 3.24
CA SER A 23 -6.95 -17.72 3.48
C SER A 23 -7.22 -16.65 2.45
N GLN A 24 -8.09 -16.93 1.51
CA GLN A 24 -8.63 -15.92 0.61
C GLN A 24 -9.11 -14.76 1.47
N THR A 25 -8.54 -13.60 1.22
CA THR A 25 -8.94 -12.37 1.89
C THR A 25 -9.86 -11.59 0.98
N GLU A 26 -10.83 -10.91 1.58
CA GLU A 26 -11.69 -9.96 0.92
C GLU A 26 -11.02 -8.58 0.83
N TYR A 27 -11.56 -7.69 0.00
CA TYR A 27 -11.09 -6.30 -0.14
C TYR A 27 -9.63 -6.15 -0.54
N ASN A 28 -9.14 -7.02 -1.44
CA ASN A 28 -7.73 -7.03 -1.85
C ASN A 28 -7.29 -5.75 -2.59
N PHE A 29 -8.21 -4.88 -3.02
CA PHE A 29 -7.89 -3.56 -3.54
C PHE A 29 -7.15 -2.68 -2.51
N LEU A 30 -7.27 -2.96 -1.20
CA LEU A 30 -6.54 -2.29 -0.13
C LEU A 30 -5.03 -2.61 -0.13
N ARG A 31 -4.60 -3.66 -0.84
CA ARG A 31 -3.19 -4.00 -1.06
C ARG A 31 -2.57 -3.26 -2.25
N LEU A 32 -3.40 -2.63 -3.10
CA LEU A 32 -2.90 -1.86 -4.23
C LEU A 32 -2.24 -0.56 -3.75
N PRO A 33 -1.07 -0.19 -4.29
CA PRO A 33 -0.43 1.06 -3.91
C PRO A 33 -1.27 2.25 -4.37
N VAL A 34 -1.34 3.26 -3.52
CA VAL A 34 -2.00 4.53 -3.82
C VAL A 34 -0.95 5.55 -4.28
N SER A 35 0.20 5.61 -3.59
CA SER A 35 1.28 6.51 -3.96
C SER A 35 2.01 6.03 -5.21
N ALA A 36 2.12 6.89 -6.24
CA ALA A 36 2.93 6.61 -7.42
C ALA A 36 4.42 6.48 -7.08
N HIS A 37 4.91 7.21 -6.07
CA HIS A 37 6.28 7.09 -5.60
C HIS A 37 6.52 5.74 -4.91
N ALA A 38 5.66 5.33 -3.99
CA ALA A 38 5.75 4.00 -3.39
C ALA A 38 5.64 2.89 -4.44
N ALA A 39 4.77 3.06 -5.44
CA ALA A 39 4.63 2.13 -6.56
C ALA A 39 5.93 1.98 -7.35
N ALA A 40 6.62 3.09 -7.63
CA ALA A 40 7.92 3.09 -8.33
C ALA A 40 9.01 2.36 -7.54
N LEU A 41 8.93 2.34 -6.22
CA LEU A 41 9.89 1.70 -5.31
C LEU A 41 9.51 0.26 -4.92
N GLY A 42 8.65 -0.39 -5.69
CA GLY A 42 8.24 -1.78 -5.45
C GLY A 42 6.78 -1.96 -5.04
N GLY A 43 6.07 -0.89 -4.69
CA GLY A 43 4.66 -0.89 -4.31
C GLY A 43 4.42 -0.78 -2.81
N ASP A 44 5.25 -1.39 -2.00
CA ASP A 44 5.14 -1.42 -0.54
C ASP A 44 6.32 -0.66 0.10
N ASN A 45 6.18 0.64 0.23
CA ASN A 45 7.14 1.47 0.96
C ASN A 45 6.45 2.17 2.13
N VAL A 46 6.95 1.93 3.34
CA VAL A 46 6.36 2.43 4.59
C VAL A 46 7.28 3.40 5.34
N SER A 47 8.47 3.70 4.80
CA SER A 47 9.53 4.43 5.51
C SER A 47 10.05 5.68 4.80
N ILE A 48 9.62 5.97 3.58
CA ILE A 48 10.02 7.20 2.88
C ILE A 48 9.41 8.42 3.56
N ILE A 49 10.27 9.37 3.91
CA ILE A 49 9.89 10.67 4.43
C ILE A 49 9.80 11.64 3.27
N GLU A 50 8.61 12.12 3.00
CA GLU A 50 8.32 13.06 1.92
C GLU A 50 7.04 13.85 2.23
N ASP A 51 6.95 15.06 1.68
CA ASP A 51 5.75 15.89 1.74
C ASP A 51 4.73 15.39 0.70
N ASP A 52 4.11 14.22 1.00
CA ASP A 52 3.15 13.55 0.13
C ASP A 52 2.06 12.85 0.95
N PRO A 53 0.82 13.36 0.95
CA PRO A 53 -0.29 12.75 1.66
C PRO A 53 -0.61 11.31 1.20
N SER A 54 -0.24 10.92 -0.03
CA SER A 54 -0.51 9.57 -0.53
C SER A 54 0.26 8.48 0.24
N LEU A 55 1.40 8.83 0.84
CA LEU A 55 2.17 7.90 1.68
C LEU A 55 1.45 7.52 2.98
N THR A 56 0.46 8.32 3.41
CA THR A 56 -0.39 8.02 4.57
C THR A 56 -1.20 6.73 4.40
N PHE A 57 -1.53 6.34 3.16
CA PHE A 57 -2.17 5.05 2.87
C PHE A 57 -1.24 3.85 3.15
N SER A 58 0.08 4.06 3.07
CA SER A 58 1.07 3.04 3.39
C SER A 58 1.40 2.99 4.88
N ASN A 59 1.56 4.17 5.52
CA ASN A 59 1.89 4.27 6.94
C ASN A 59 1.28 5.57 7.53
N PRO A 60 0.33 5.47 8.46
CA PRO A 60 -0.31 6.65 9.05
C PRO A 60 0.65 7.59 9.80
N ALA A 61 1.80 7.08 10.29
CA ALA A 61 2.79 7.90 10.97
C ALA A 61 3.50 8.89 10.02
N LEU A 62 3.55 8.60 8.70
CA LEU A 62 4.18 9.48 7.70
C LEU A 62 3.39 10.78 7.48
N LEU A 63 2.13 10.84 7.91
CA LEU A 63 1.35 12.08 7.89
C LEU A 63 2.00 13.22 8.70
N SER A 64 2.84 12.88 9.68
CA SER A 64 3.60 13.88 10.46
C SER A 64 4.60 14.70 9.63
N SER A 65 4.96 14.21 8.43
CA SER A 65 5.92 14.86 7.51
C SER A 65 5.24 15.66 6.39
N VAL A 66 3.91 15.69 6.37
CA VAL A 66 3.13 16.35 5.31
C VAL A 66 2.79 17.77 5.70
N SER A 67 2.99 18.70 4.77
CA SER A 67 2.65 20.12 4.91
C SER A 67 1.15 20.33 5.12
N ASP A 68 0.76 21.42 5.78
CA ASP A 68 -0.64 21.76 6.05
C ASP A 68 -1.41 22.02 4.75
N LYS A 69 -2.68 21.59 4.71
CA LYS A 69 -3.64 21.85 3.65
C LYS A 69 -3.20 21.33 2.27
N THR A 70 -2.60 20.16 2.20
CA THR A 70 -2.27 19.53 0.93
C THR A 70 -3.42 18.66 0.45
N LEU A 71 -3.87 18.88 -0.78
CA LEU A 71 -4.78 18.01 -1.51
C LEU A 71 -3.96 17.08 -2.40
N ASN A 72 -4.26 15.80 -2.37
CA ASN A 72 -3.62 14.78 -3.18
C ASN A 72 -4.67 13.97 -3.92
N LEU A 73 -4.45 13.74 -5.21
CA LEU A 73 -5.32 12.94 -6.08
C LEU A 73 -4.46 11.89 -6.79
N ASN A 74 -4.93 10.66 -6.83
CA ASN A 74 -4.26 9.56 -7.50
C ASN A 74 -5.21 8.84 -8.44
N PHE A 75 -4.64 8.35 -9.52
CA PHE A 75 -5.32 7.51 -10.49
C PHE A 75 -4.39 6.35 -10.87
N MET A 76 -4.95 5.14 -10.99
CA MET A 76 -4.21 3.98 -11.44
C MET A 76 -5.06 3.16 -12.41
N THR A 77 -4.46 2.74 -13.53
CA THR A 77 -5.01 1.69 -14.38
C THR A 77 -4.68 0.32 -13.77
N TYR A 78 -5.66 -0.57 -13.77
CA TYR A 78 -5.52 -1.92 -13.25
C TYR A 78 -5.88 -2.96 -14.34
N MET A 79 -6.24 -4.19 -13.98
CA MET A 79 -6.55 -5.26 -14.94
C MET A 79 -7.73 -4.92 -15.84
N GLU A 80 -7.65 -5.26 -17.13
CA GLU A 80 -8.75 -5.29 -18.12
C GLU A 80 -9.73 -4.10 -18.11
N GLY A 81 -9.18 -2.89 -17.96
CA GLY A 81 -9.99 -1.67 -17.93
C GLY A 81 -10.51 -1.29 -16.55
N ALA A 82 -10.21 -2.05 -15.51
CA ALA A 82 -10.42 -1.61 -14.14
C ALA A 82 -9.57 -0.36 -13.83
N ILE A 83 -10.16 0.56 -13.11
CA ILE A 83 -9.51 1.81 -12.71
C ILE A 83 -9.65 1.99 -11.20
N THR A 84 -8.62 2.56 -10.59
CA THR A 84 -8.69 3.02 -9.21
C THR A 84 -8.41 4.51 -9.13
N GLY A 85 -9.12 5.17 -8.23
CA GLY A 85 -8.90 6.56 -7.88
C GLY A 85 -8.82 6.71 -6.37
N SER A 86 -8.01 7.64 -5.90
CA SER A 86 -7.98 7.99 -4.49
C SER A 86 -7.74 9.47 -4.28
N ALA A 87 -8.15 9.95 -3.13
CA ALA A 87 -7.96 11.33 -2.70
C ALA A 87 -7.54 11.38 -1.23
N ALA A 88 -6.72 12.34 -0.90
CA ALA A 88 -6.35 12.65 0.48
C ALA A 88 -6.33 14.16 0.69
N VAL A 89 -6.77 14.59 1.85
CA VAL A 89 -6.64 15.98 2.33
C VAL A 89 -6.22 15.97 3.78
N ASN A 90 -5.25 16.80 4.14
CA ASN A 90 -4.72 16.86 5.48
C ASN A 90 -4.76 18.25 6.10
N ARG A 91 -4.66 18.26 7.43
CA ARG A 91 -4.47 19.46 8.25
C ARG A 91 -3.42 19.19 9.33
N VAL A 92 -2.49 20.08 9.44
CA VAL A 92 -1.60 20.18 10.59
C VAL A 92 -2.31 20.99 11.68
N VAL A 93 -2.47 20.39 12.85
CA VAL A 93 -3.13 21.04 14.01
C VAL A 93 -2.13 21.88 14.79
N ASN A 94 -0.94 21.31 15.00
CA ASN A 94 0.20 21.95 15.66
C ASN A 94 1.49 21.19 15.31
N ASP A 95 2.61 21.60 15.86
CA ASP A 95 3.95 21.01 15.58
C ASP A 95 4.04 19.49 15.87
N LYS A 96 3.04 18.90 16.53
CA LYS A 96 3.06 17.48 16.91
C LYS A 96 1.92 16.66 16.32
N ALA A 97 0.86 17.29 15.85
CA ALA A 97 -0.37 16.61 15.51
C ALA A 97 -0.88 16.99 14.13
N SER A 98 -1.21 15.99 13.34
CA SER A 98 -1.84 16.13 12.02
C SER A 98 -2.99 15.14 11.88
N TRP A 99 -3.99 15.50 11.09
CA TRP A 99 -5.05 14.59 10.69
C TRP A 99 -5.28 14.66 9.17
N ALA A 100 -5.84 13.60 8.62
CA ALA A 100 -6.20 13.52 7.22
C ALA A 100 -7.51 12.75 7.02
N VAL A 101 -8.21 13.06 5.93
CA VAL A 101 -9.31 12.26 5.40
C VAL A 101 -8.83 11.64 4.09
N LEU A 102 -9.05 10.34 3.95
CA LEU A 102 -8.61 9.54 2.82
C LEU A 102 -9.80 8.85 2.18
N GLY A 103 -9.81 8.77 0.86
CA GLY A 103 -10.78 8.00 0.09
C GLY A 103 -10.08 7.19 -0.99
N GLN A 104 -10.51 5.95 -1.19
CA GLN A 104 -10.03 5.07 -2.26
C GLN A 104 -11.23 4.39 -2.90
N TYR A 105 -11.24 4.31 -4.21
CA TYR A 105 -12.29 3.71 -5.02
C TYR A 105 -11.68 2.86 -6.13
N ILE A 106 -12.26 1.71 -6.37
CA ILE A 106 -11.95 0.87 -7.52
C ILE A 106 -13.24 0.48 -8.26
N ASN A 107 -13.18 0.54 -9.57
CA ASN A 107 -14.22 0.05 -10.47
C ASN A 107 -13.61 -1.00 -11.38
N TYR A 108 -14.11 -2.21 -11.32
CA TYR A 108 -13.66 -3.35 -12.12
C TYR A 108 -14.30 -3.39 -13.52
N GLY A 109 -15.18 -2.43 -13.83
CA GLY A 109 -15.90 -2.41 -15.09
C GLY A 109 -17.06 -3.39 -15.15
N LYS A 110 -17.45 -3.74 -16.36
CA LYS A 110 -18.51 -4.72 -16.63
C LYS A 110 -17.90 -6.10 -16.89
N MET A 111 -18.41 -7.09 -16.22
CA MET A 111 -18.04 -8.50 -16.37
C MET A 111 -19.21 -9.29 -16.97
N LYS A 112 -18.89 -10.30 -17.78
CA LYS A 112 -19.90 -11.17 -18.37
C LYS A 112 -20.41 -12.16 -17.33
N GLU A 113 -21.71 -12.24 -17.20
CA GLU A 113 -22.37 -13.31 -16.45
C GLU A 113 -22.58 -14.50 -17.38
N THR A 114 -22.20 -15.69 -16.93
CA THR A 114 -22.35 -16.94 -17.69
C THR A 114 -23.04 -17.99 -16.86
N ASP A 115 -23.84 -18.85 -17.51
CA ASP A 115 -24.43 -20.03 -16.90
C ASP A 115 -23.40 -21.17 -16.78
N GLN A 116 -23.85 -22.31 -16.25
CA GLN A 116 -23.04 -23.54 -16.10
C GLN A 116 -22.53 -24.12 -17.43
N ASN A 117 -23.09 -23.70 -18.57
CA ASN A 117 -22.73 -24.14 -19.91
C ASN A 117 -21.86 -23.12 -20.63
N ASN A 118 -21.31 -22.08 -19.90
CA ASN A 118 -20.57 -20.95 -20.46
C ASN A 118 -21.37 -20.07 -21.45
N VAL A 119 -22.71 -20.13 -21.41
CA VAL A 119 -23.56 -19.24 -22.21
C VAL A 119 -23.69 -17.91 -21.46
N GLN A 120 -23.40 -16.81 -22.15
CA GLN A 120 -23.55 -15.47 -21.57
C GLN A 120 -25.03 -15.18 -21.31
N THR A 121 -25.40 -14.95 -20.04
CA THR A 121 -26.75 -14.67 -19.57
C THR A 121 -26.99 -13.20 -19.27
N GLY A 122 -25.90 -12.45 -19.03
CA GLY A 122 -26.00 -11.04 -18.70
C GLY A 122 -24.65 -10.35 -18.54
N GLU A 123 -24.68 -9.19 -17.89
CA GLU A 123 -23.49 -8.44 -17.43
C GLU A 123 -23.72 -7.99 -15.99
N PHE A 124 -22.68 -8.00 -15.21
CA PHE A 124 -22.66 -7.40 -13.87
C PHE A 124 -21.43 -6.49 -13.70
N SER A 125 -21.45 -5.64 -12.70
CA SER A 125 -20.32 -4.76 -12.35
C SER A 125 -19.87 -5.04 -10.93
N ALA A 126 -18.57 -4.77 -10.67
CA ALA A 126 -18.02 -4.80 -9.33
C ALA A 126 -17.30 -3.48 -9.03
N GLN A 127 -17.46 -3.00 -7.80
CA GLN A 127 -16.83 -1.79 -7.32
C GLN A 127 -16.63 -1.85 -5.82
N GLU A 128 -15.56 -1.20 -5.36
CA GLU A 128 -15.27 -1.11 -3.93
C GLU A 128 -14.86 0.31 -3.56
N ILE A 129 -15.22 0.72 -2.35
CA ILE A 129 -14.90 2.02 -1.79
C ILE A 129 -14.35 1.86 -0.38
N ALA A 130 -13.32 2.62 -0.05
CA ALA A 130 -12.83 2.77 1.31
C ALA A 130 -12.78 4.26 1.69
N LEU A 131 -13.32 4.60 2.84
CA LEU A 131 -13.20 5.93 3.46
C LEU A 131 -12.46 5.79 4.78
N ALA A 132 -11.52 6.69 5.04
CA ALA A 132 -10.71 6.60 6.23
C ALA A 132 -10.39 7.98 6.82
N GLY A 133 -10.26 8.00 8.15
CA GLY A 133 -9.70 9.11 8.91
C GLY A 133 -8.38 8.70 9.53
N THR A 134 -7.35 9.52 9.37
CA THR A 134 -6.02 9.29 9.92
C THR A 134 -5.65 10.37 10.91
N PHE A 135 -4.99 9.98 11.99
CA PHE A 135 -4.38 10.87 12.96
C PHE A 135 -2.93 10.46 13.20
N SER A 136 -2.01 11.41 13.15
CA SER A 136 -0.59 11.23 13.44
C SER A 136 -0.15 12.15 14.57
N TYR A 137 0.76 11.67 15.43
CA TYR A 137 1.29 12.42 16.55
C TYR A 137 2.78 12.15 16.77
N MET A 138 3.56 13.21 16.99
CA MET A 138 4.98 13.13 17.36
C MET A 138 5.10 12.67 18.82
N LEU A 139 5.41 11.40 19.03
CA LEU A 139 5.58 10.76 20.34
C LEU A 139 6.87 11.19 21.02
N ALA A 140 7.92 11.48 20.23
CA ALA A 140 9.21 11.98 20.66
C ALA A 140 9.83 12.85 19.54
N LYS A 141 10.99 13.47 19.76
CA LYS A 141 11.67 14.37 18.79
C LYS A 141 11.77 13.75 17.38
N ASN A 142 12.07 12.45 17.30
CA ASN A 142 12.32 11.73 16.04
C ASN A 142 11.36 10.54 15.85
N LEU A 143 10.32 10.40 16.66
CA LEU A 143 9.39 9.27 16.62
C LEU A 143 7.97 9.77 16.45
N ALA A 144 7.34 9.41 15.36
CA ALA A 144 5.93 9.61 15.08
C ALA A 144 5.15 8.31 15.24
N GLY A 145 3.93 8.43 15.75
CA GLY A 145 2.92 7.37 15.72
C GLY A 145 1.71 7.80 14.93
N GLY A 146 1.02 6.87 14.30
CA GLY A 146 -0.18 7.16 13.54
C GLY A 146 -1.22 6.05 13.64
N ILE A 147 -2.48 6.44 13.51
CA ILE A 147 -3.62 5.54 13.46
C ILE A 147 -4.55 5.96 12.33
N THR A 148 -5.02 4.99 11.56
CA THR A 148 -6.08 5.18 10.56
C THR A 148 -7.28 4.33 10.95
N ALA A 149 -8.47 4.90 10.98
CA ALA A 149 -9.72 4.15 11.06
C ALA A 149 -10.38 4.15 9.67
N ARG A 150 -10.77 2.98 9.18
CA ARG A 150 -11.26 2.77 7.81
C ARG A 150 -12.60 2.06 7.82
N TRP A 151 -13.49 2.53 6.97
CA TRP A 151 -14.72 1.85 6.57
C TRP A 151 -14.60 1.43 5.10
N VAL A 152 -15.06 0.22 4.78
CA VAL A 152 -15.00 -0.37 3.45
C VAL A 152 -16.38 -0.88 3.06
N ALA A 153 -16.77 -0.64 1.82
CA ALA A 153 -17.94 -1.25 1.20
C ALA A 153 -17.56 -1.82 -0.16
N SER A 154 -18.07 -3.00 -0.45
CA SER A 154 -17.89 -3.68 -1.72
C SER A 154 -19.25 -4.09 -2.29
N TYR A 155 -19.39 -3.93 -3.59
CA TYR A 155 -20.60 -4.24 -4.37
C TYR A 155 -20.20 -5.10 -5.56
N ILE A 156 -20.76 -6.29 -5.68
CA ILE A 156 -20.50 -7.25 -6.76
C ILE A 156 -21.85 -7.74 -7.28
N GLY A 157 -22.27 -7.24 -8.45
CA GLY A 157 -23.60 -7.55 -8.98
C GLY A 157 -24.70 -7.14 -8.01
N GLY A 158 -25.50 -8.11 -7.57
CA GLY A 158 -26.57 -7.92 -6.59
C GLY A 158 -26.14 -8.05 -5.12
N TYR A 159 -24.87 -8.39 -4.85
CA TYR A 159 -24.35 -8.63 -3.51
C TYR A 159 -23.59 -7.41 -2.99
N ASN A 160 -23.61 -7.20 -1.68
CA ASN A 160 -22.81 -6.17 -1.05
C ASN A 160 -22.27 -6.63 0.30
N SER A 161 -21.08 -6.11 0.63
CA SER A 161 -20.38 -6.43 1.86
C SER A 161 -19.80 -5.15 2.48
N MET A 162 -19.65 -5.14 3.80
CA MET A 162 -19.08 -4.01 4.54
C MET A 162 -18.11 -4.49 5.61
N ALA A 163 -17.03 -3.73 5.80
CA ALA A 163 -16.02 -4.00 6.80
C ALA A 163 -15.53 -2.71 7.47
N ALA A 164 -14.93 -2.88 8.63
CA ALA A 164 -14.18 -1.83 9.30
C ALA A 164 -12.80 -2.34 9.70
N GLY A 165 -11.80 -1.46 9.62
CA GLY A 165 -10.42 -1.79 9.93
C GLY A 165 -9.66 -0.62 10.51
N ILE A 166 -8.53 -0.93 11.13
CA ILE A 166 -7.60 0.03 11.72
C ILE A 166 -6.21 -0.26 11.17
N ASP A 167 -5.48 0.80 10.81
CA ASP A 167 -4.05 0.72 10.54
C ASP A 167 -3.30 1.41 11.68
N LEU A 168 -2.20 0.81 12.13
CA LEU A 168 -1.31 1.37 13.14
C LEU A 168 0.08 1.53 12.54
N GLY A 169 0.70 2.69 12.72
CA GLY A 169 2.01 2.98 12.19
C GLY A 169 2.93 3.64 13.22
N LEU A 170 4.19 3.30 13.13
CA LEU A 170 5.29 3.97 13.80
C LEU A 170 6.34 4.35 12.76
N ASN A 171 6.97 5.50 12.94
CA ASN A 171 8.10 5.93 12.13
C ASN A 171 9.12 6.63 13.03
N TYR A 172 10.35 6.17 12.98
CA TYR A 172 11.51 6.87 13.51
C TYR A 172 12.28 7.51 12.35
N TYR A 173 12.51 8.80 12.42
CA TYR A 173 13.29 9.53 11.42
C TYR A 173 14.36 10.37 12.09
N ASP A 174 15.61 10.17 11.66
CA ASP A 174 16.75 10.99 12.03
C ASP A 174 17.13 11.93 10.87
N PRO A 175 16.82 13.24 10.97
CA PRO A 175 17.09 14.19 9.90
C PRO A 175 18.59 14.46 9.68
N GLU A 176 19.46 14.24 10.69
CA GLU A 176 20.90 14.46 10.53
C GLU A 176 21.54 13.39 9.64
N SER A 177 21.11 12.15 9.81
CA SER A 177 21.57 11.02 9.00
C SER A 177 20.67 10.72 7.81
N GLU A 178 19.51 11.38 7.69
CA GLU A 178 18.45 11.09 6.70
C GLU A 178 18.08 9.59 6.67
N PHE A 179 17.98 8.98 7.86
CA PHE A 179 17.65 7.58 8.08
C PHE A 179 16.28 7.44 8.70
N SER A 180 15.45 6.62 8.11
CA SER A 180 14.08 6.32 8.57
C SER A 180 13.87 4.84 8.78
N VAL A 181 13.15 4.48 9.85
CA VAL A 181 12.67 3.10 10.12
C VAL A 181 11.21 3.16 10.51
N SER A 182 10.42 2.27 9.95
CA SER A 182 8.99 2.17 10.21
C SER A 182 8.55 0.76 10.54
N ALA A 183 7.48 0.68 11.32
CA ALA A 183 6.71 -0.54 11.54
C ALA A 183 5.22 -0.23 11.37
N VAL A 184 4.50 -1.07 10.65
CA VAL A 184 3.09 -0.86 10.32
C VAL A 184 2.31 -2.17 10.47
N ALA A 185 1.10 -2.07 11.02
CA ALA A 185 0.08 -3.11 10.96
C ALA A 185 -1.12 -2.54 10.21
N LYS A 186 -1.43 -3.11 9.03
CA LYS A 186 -2.48 -2.63 8.14
C LYS A 186 -3.70 -3.55 8.19
N ASN A 187 -4.87 -2.96 8.03
CA ASN A 187 -6.14 -3.67 7.88
C ASN A 187 -6.49 -4.60 9.06
N LEU A 188 -6.17 -4.17 10.29
CA LEU A 188 -6.61 -4.83 11.52
C LEU A 188 -8.13 -4.65 11.66
N GLY A 189 -8.93 -5.66 11.33
CA GLY A 189 -10.38 -5.52 11.36
C GLY A 189 -11.12 -6.73 10.81
N GLY A 190 -12.36 -6.53 10.44
CA GLY A 190 -13.20 -7.59 9.90
C GLY A 190 -14.47 -7.07 9.23
N GLN A 191 -15.16 -7.96 8.57
CA GLN A 191 -16.50 -7.73 8.04
C GLN A 191 -17.52 -7.66 9.17
N PHE A 192 -18.45 -6.75 9.08
CA PHE A 192 -19.67 -6.72 9.89
C PHE A 192 -20.93 -6.98 9.04
N LYS A 193 -20.78 -7.00 7.71
CA LYS A 193 -21.76 -7.47 6.75
C LYS A 193 -21.05 -8.27 5.67
N ALA A 194 -21.34 -9.56 5.59
CA ALA A 194 -20.85 -10.45 4.55
C ALA A 194 -21.66 -10.28 3.25
N TYR A 195 -21.14 -10.83 2.13
CA TYR A 195 -21.90 -10.87 0.87
C TYR A 195 -23.09 -11.84 0.95
N ASP A 196 -22.91 -12.94 1.68
CA ASP A 196 -23.89 -13.98 1.95
C ASP A 196 -23.78 -14.39 3.42
N GLU A 197 -23.78 -15.67 3.75
CA GLU A 197 -23.74 -16.16 5.14
C GLU A 197 -22.31 -16.16 5.73
N ASP A 198 -21.28 -16.37 4.91
CA ASP A 198 -19.91 -16.53 5.34
C ASP A 198 -19.13 -15.19 5.38
N TYR A 199 -18.45 -14.96 6.52
CA TYR A 199 -17.61 -13.79 6.73
C TYR A 199 -16.19 -14.02 6.25
N GLY A 200 -15.73 -13.18 5.31
CA GLY A 200 -14.36 -13.16 4.83
C GLY A 200 -13.40 -12.42 5.78
N LYS A 201 -12.11 -12.60 5.56
CA LYS A 201 -11.04 -11.96 6.33
C LYS A 201 -10.55 -10.70 5.64
N MET A 202 -10.23 -9.66 6.44
CA MET A 202 -9.52 -8.48 5.96
C MET A 202 -8.08 -8.86 5.58
N PRO A 203 -7.45 -8.17 4.60
CA PRO A 203 -6.08 -8.44 4.17
C PRO A 203 -5.06 -7.86 5.15
N LEU A 204 -4.99 -8.43 6.37
CA LEU A 204 -4.01 -8.06 7.39
C LEU A 204 -2.59 -8.15 6.82
N ASP A 205 -1.79 -7.12 7.08
CA ASP A 205 -0.41 -7.07 6.64
C ASP A 205 0.46 -6.36 7.69
N LEU A 206 1.47 -7.06 8.16
CA LEU A 206 2.50 -6.54 9.06
C LEU A 206 3.75 -6.22 8.25
N GLN A 207 4.21 -4.98 8.31
CA GLN A 207 5.34 -4.50 7.53
C GLN A 207 6.38 -3.81 8.42
N ILE A 208 7.66 -3.98 8.06
CA ILE A 208 8.78 -3.23 8.63
C ILE A 208 9.60 -2.70 7.46
N GLY A 209 9.89 -1.41 7.46
CA GLY A 209 10.65 -0.78 6.39
C GLY A 209 11.74 0.13 6.92
N ALA A 210 12.79 0.30 6.11
CA ALA A 210 13.83 1.28 6.36
C ALA A 210 14.20 1.99 5.05
N SER A 211 14.57 3.26 5.16
CA SER A 211 15.09 4.06 4.05
C SER A 211 16.26 4.93 4.50
N LYS A 212 17.19 5.16 3.59
CA LYS A 212 18.38 5.96 3.82
C LYS A 212 18.71 6.79 2.60
N ARG A 213 18.77 8.11 2.74
CA ARG A 213 19.39 9.02 1.77
C ARG A 213 20.85 9.23 2.12
N PHE A 214 21.72 9.22 1.13
CA PHE A 214 23.15 9.45 1.32
C PHE A 214 23.52 10.90 1.04
N ALA A 215 24.00 11.63 2.04
CA ALA A 215 24.27 13.07 1.95
C ALA A 215 25.23 13.47 0.83
N ASN A 216 26.17 12.59 0.47
CA ASN A 216 27.19 12.88 -0.56
C ASN A 216 26.90 12.17 -1.91
N MET A 217 25.74 11.55 -2.06
CA MET A 217 25.33 10.82 -3.26
C MET A 217 23.88 11.15 -3.58
N PRO A 218 23.51 11.25 -4.85
CA PRO A 218 22.13 11.55 -5.23
C PRO A 218 21.22 10.33 -5.12
N PHE A 219 21.43 9.45 -4.14
CA PHE A 219 20.69 8.21 -3.98
C PHE A 219 19.96 8.13 -2.65
N ARG A 220 18.73 7.63 -2.71
CA ARG A 220 17.99 7.08 -1.58
C ARG A 220 17.74 5.60 -1.84
N ILE A 221 18.00 4.76 -0.87
CA ILE A 221 17.64 3.33 -0.92
C ILE A 221 16.56 3.05 0.11
N SER A 222 15.71 2.07 -0.18
CA SER A 222 14.69 1.59 0.74
C SER A 222 14.57 0.08 0.67
N ALA A 223 14.18 -0.50 1.79
CA ALA A 223 13.84 -1.90 1.89
C ALA A 223 12.64 -2.04 2.83
N THR A 224 11.65 -2.83 2.44
CA THR A 224 10.47 -3.15 3.25
C THR A 224 10.30 -4.66 3.29
N LEU A 225 10.04 -5.19 4.46
CA LEU A 225 9.59 -6.56 4.67
C LEU A 225 8.07 -6.53 4.81
N VAL A 226 7.37 -7.27 3.98
CA VAL A 226 5.90 -7.32 3.88
C VAL A 226 5.37 -8.67 4.31
N ASP A 227 4.08 -8.74 4.62
CA ASP A 227 3.36 -9.97 4.99
C ASP A 227 4.04 -10.75 6.15
N LEU A 228 4.58 -10.05 7.14
CA LEU A 228 5.27 -10.66 8.29
C LEU A 228 4.34 -11.49 9.21
N ASN A 229 3.06 -11.49 8.94
CA ASN A 229 2.04 -12.34 9.55
C ASN A 229 1.88 -13.71 8.85
N HIS A 230 2.54 -13.93 7.70
CA HIS A 230 2.48 -15.20 6.93
C HIS A 230 3.90 -15.65 6.61
N TRP A 231 4.40 -16.68 7.29
CA TRP A 231 5.77 -17.21 7.14
C TRP A 231 5.87 -18.48 6.30
N ASP A 232 4.85 -18.77 5.46
CA ASP A 232 4.84 -19.95 4.60
C ASP A 232 5.72 -19.80 3.35
N TYR A 233 6.22 -18.60 3.12
CA TYR A 233 7.09 -18.24 2.02
C TYR A 233 8.54 -18.14 2.45
N SER A 234 9.46 -18.28 1.49
CA SER A 234 10.86 -18.03 1.75
C SER A 234 11.07 -16.55 2.12
N PHE A 235 12.04 -16.27 3.02
CA PHE A 235 12.34 -14.91 3.50
C PHE A 235 12.47 -13.87 2.36
N ILE A 236 13.08 -14.27 1.24
CA ILE A 236 13.28 -13.35 0.09
C ILE A 236 11.95 -12.84 -0.48
N ASN A 237 10.87 -13.63 -0.40
CA ASN A 237 9.57 -13.23 -0.91
C ASN A 237 8.88 -12.17 -0.05
N HIS A 238 9.36 -11.93 1.16
CA HIS A 238 8.89 -10.81 1.99
C HIS A 238 9.60 -9.50 1.66
N LEU A 239 10.66 -9.51 0.85
CA LEU A 239 11.48 -8.33 0.61
C LEU A 239 10.97 -7.50 -0.58
N VAL A 240 10.89 -6.19 -0.37
CA VAL A 240 10.69 -5.18 -1.39
C VAL A 240 11.85 -4.19 -1.30
N CYS A 241 12.55 -3.96 -2.40
CA CYS A 241 13.69 -3.05 -2.47
C CYS A 241 13.40 -1.91 -3.44
N GLY A 242 13.82 -0.70 -3.10
CA GLY A 242 13.73 0.47 -3.96
C GLY A 242 15.01 1.30 -3.95
N VAL A 243 15.30 1.90 -5.09
CA VAL A 243 16.37 2.87 -5.28
C VAL A 243 15.81 4.08 -5.98
N GLU A 244 16.11 5.25 -5.46
CA GLU A 244 15.74 6.52 -6.03
C GLU A 244 17.01 7.31 -6.35
N LEU A 245 17.07 7.87 -7.54
CA LEU A 245 18.09 8.82 -7.98
C LEU A 245 17.49 10.22 -7.98
N ILE A 246 17.99 11.07 -7.09
CA ILE A 246 17.56 12.46 -6.89
C ILE A 246 18.40 13.33 -7.83
N LEU A 247 17.80 13.73 -8.96
CA LEU A 247 18.48 14.50 -10.00
C LEU A 247 18.63 15.97 -9.61
N SER A 248 17.67 16.50 -8.88
CA SER A 248 17.66 17.85 -8.28
C SER A 248 16.66 17.92 -7.15
N ASP A 249 16.54 19.06 -6.47
CA ASP A 249 15.48 19.30 -5.47
C ASP A 249 14.06 19.18 -6.05
N GLN A 250 13.93 19.23 -7.37
CA GLN A 250 12.65 19.21 -8.07
C GLN A 250 12.37 17.90 -8.79
N PHE A 251 13.38 17.07 -9.11
CA PHE A 251 13.23 15.89 -9.97
C PHE A 251 13.92 14.67 -9.40
N TYR A 252 13.21 13.55 -9.41
CA TYR A 252 13.78 12.24 -9.13
C TYR A 252 13.31 11.19 -10.15
N VAL A 253 14.07 10.13 -10.28
CA VAL A 253 13.66 8.87 -10.91
C VAL A 253 13.86 7.74 -9.92
N ALA A 254 12.96 6.77 -9.95
CA ALA A 254 12.96 5.66 -9.00
C ALA A 254 12.76 4.32 -9.71
N GLY A 255 13.33 3.28 -9.13
CA GLY A 255 13.12 1.91 -9.55
C GLY A 255 13.05 0.99 -8.34
N GLY A 256 12.27 -0.07 -8.44
CA GLY A 256 12.08 -1.01 -7.35
C GLY A 256 11.86 -2.43 -7.82
N TYR A 257 12.02 -3.34 -6.88
CA TYR A 257 11.74 -4.75 -7.08
C TYR A 257 11.00 -5.35 -5.89
N ASN A 258 9.85 -5.98 -6.17
CA ASN A 258 9.03 -6.67 -5.19
C ASN A 258 9.14 -8.18 -5.43
N PHE A 259 9.86 -8.88 -4.54
CA PHE A 259 10.10 -10.31 -4.66
C PHE A 259 8.83 -11.13 -4.46
N ARG A 260 7.89 -10.65 -3.60
CA ARG A 260 6.58 -11.28 -3.40
C ARG A 260 5.76 -11.24 -4.67
N ARG A 261 5.57 -10.08 -5.24
CA ARG A 261 4.83 -9.89 -6.50
C ARG A 261 5.43 -10.70 -7.64
N ALA A 262 6.76 -10.75 -7.75
CA ALA A 262 7.45 -11.58 -8.73
C ALA A 262 7.19 -13.08 -8.51
N HIS A 263 7.04 -13.52 -7.26
CA HIS A 263 6.74 -14.91 -6.93
C HIS A 263 5.29 -15.26 -7.26
N ASP A 264 4.33 -14.45 -6.83
CA ASP A 264 2.88 -14.71 -6.95
C ASP A 264 2.39 -14.64 -8.40
N MET A 265 3.08 -13.86 -9.25
CA MET A 265 2.76 -13.71 -10.68
C MET A 265 3.54 -14.63 -11.61
N LYS A 266 4.15 -15.71 -11.11
CA LYS A 266 4.82 -16.69 -11.96
C LYS A 266 3.80 -17.50 -12.75
N ILE A 267 3.96 -17.49 -14.08
CA ILE A 267 3.18 -18.29 -15.02
C ILE A 267 4.09 -19.40 -15.56
N ALA A 268 3.56 -20.63 -15.64
CA ALA A 268 4.26 -21.73 -16.28
C ALA A 268 4.22 -21.52 -17.80
N GLU A 269 5.40 -21.46 -18.44
CA GLU A 269 5.55 -21.46 -19.88
C GLU A 269 5.96 -22.87 -20.35
N GLY A 270 5.16 -23.45 -21.23
CA GLY A 270 5.38 -24.80 -21.78
C GLY A 270 4.48 -25.87 -21.14
N THR A 271 4.52 -27.05 -21.74
CA THR A 271 3.78 -28.23 -21.30
C THR A 271 4.75 -29.36 -20.95
N GLY A 272 4.57 -30.03 -19.82
CA GLY A 272 5.38 -31.17 -19.37
C GLY A 272 6.49 -30.80 -18.38
N GLU A 273 7.48 -31.69 -18.24
CA GLU A 273 8.58 -31.56 -17.25
C GLU A 273 9.53 -30.39 -17.50
N ASP A 274 9.51 -29.83 -18.72
CA ASP A 274 10.35 -28.69 -19.13
C ASP A 274 9.66 -27.33 -18.97
N ALA A 275 8.52 -27.24 -18.29
CA ALA A 275 7.80 -26.00 -18.08
C ALA A 275 8.63 -25.03 -17.21
N SER A 276 9.14 -23.95 -17.82
CA SER A 276 9.79 -22.89 -17.07
C SER A 276 8.76 -21.95 -16.42
N LYS A 277 9.03 -21.49 -15.21
CA LYS A 277 8.18 -20.49 -14.53
C LYS A 277 8.81 -19.11 -14.69
N SER A 278 8.14 -18.20 -15.39
CA SER A 278 8.57 -16.83 -15.56
C SER A 278 7.59 -15.85 -14.89
N SER A 279 8.13 -14.85 -14.22
CA SER A 279 7.34 -13.74 -13.67
C SER A 279 7.10 -12.60 -14.67
N HIS A 280 7.68 -12.68 -15.89
CA HIS A 280 7.56 -11.65 -16.94
C HIS A 280 7.83 -10.22 -16.42
N GLY A 281 8.79 -10.07 -15.52
CA GLY A 281 9.15 -8.78 -14.92
C GLY A 281 8.14 -8.21 -13.93
N ALA A 282 7.19 -9.03 -13.44
CA ALA A 282 6.15 -8.57 -12.53
C ALA A 282 6.69 -7.97 -11.22
N GLY A 283 7.90 -8.34 -10.78
CA GLY A 283 8.57 -7.72 -9.63
C GLY A 283 9.06 -6.30 -9.87
N LEU A 284 9.34 -5.93 -11.12
CA LEU A 284 9.91 -4.63 -11.46
C LEU A 284 8.88 -3.49 -11.36
N SER A 285 9.37 -2.33 -10.96
CA SER A 285 8.63 -1.07 -10.99
C SER A 285 9.57 0.10 -11.27
N PHE A 286 9.04 1.15 -11.88
CA PHE A 286 9.77 2.35 -12.23
C PHE A 286 8.87 3.57 -12.04
N GLY A 287 9.48 4.73 -11.89
CA GLY A 287 8.73 5.98 -11.83
C GLY A 287 9.61 7.20 -11.79
N ALA A 288 8.96 8.32 -11.84
CA ALA A 288 9.58 9.63 -11.74
C ALA A 288 8.65 10.60 -11.03
N GLY A 289 9.21 11.62 -10.42
CA GLY A 289 8.46 12.69 -9.79
C GLY A 289 9.07 14.04 -10.06
N MET A 290 8.17 15.04 -10.07
CA MET A 290 8.51 16.45 -10.21
C MET A 290 7.78 17.24 -9.14
N GLN A 291 8.51 18.09 -8.44
CA GLN A 291 7.97 19.03 -7.46
C GLN A 291 8.22 20.46 -7.91
N LEU A 292 7.14 21.21 -8.09
CA LEU A 292 7.17 22.63 -8.43
C LEU A 292 6.48 23.38 -7.29
N GLU A 293 7.16 24.30 -6.63
CA GLU A 293 6.63 25.10 -5.50
C GLU A 293 5.44 24.47 -4.73
N ARG A 294 4.21 24.57 -5.30
CA ARG A 294 2.97 24.07 -4.70
C ARG A 294 2.42 22.81 -5.35
N PHE A 295 2.96 22.41 -6.52
CA PHE A 295 2.49 21.24 -7.26
C PHE A 295 3.51 20.13 -7.20
N LYS A 296 3.04 18.91 -6.97
CA LYS A 296 3.84 17.70 -7.15
C LYS A 296 3.11 16.80 -8.14
N LEU A 297 3.85 16.32 -9.13
CA LEU A 297 3.39 15.34 -10.11
C LEU A 297 4.30 14.12 -10.03
N GLN A 298 3.72 12.94 -9.89
CA GLN A 298 4.47 11.70 -9.83
C GLN A 298 3.82 10.67 -10.73
N VAL A 299 4.63 9.85 -11.36
CA VAL A 299 4.19 8.76 -12.23
C VAL A 299 4.91 7.49 -11.82
N GLY A 300 4.16 6.39 -11.67
CA GLY A 300 4.66 5.07 -11.37
C GLY A 300 4.18 4.05 -12.40
N TYR A 301 5.04 3.11 -12.74
CA TYR A 301 4.73 2.00 -13.64
C TYR A 301 5.15 0.70 -12.98
N ALA A 302 4.23 -0.25 -12.92
CA ALA A 302 4.48 -1.59 -12.41
C ALA A 302 3.42 -2.57 -12.96
N LYS A 303 3.64 -3.86 -12.72
CA LYS A 303 2.68 -4.90 -13.07
C LYS A 303 2.03 -5.42 -11.78
N TYR A 304 0.74 -5.11 -11.58
CA TYR A 304 -0.05 -5.55 -10.40
C TYR A 304 -1.04 -6.65 -10.73
N HIS A 305 -1.12 -7.06 -12.00
CA HIS A 305 -1.92 -8.19 -12.45
C HIS A 305 -1.19 -8.92 -13.58
N VAL A 306 -1.35 -10.24 -13.66
CA VAL A 306 -0.64 -11.08 -14.66
C VAL A 306 -0.92 -10.68 -16.10
N SER A 307 -2.13 -10.19 -16.42
CA SER A 307 -2.55 -9.83 -17.77
C SER A 307 -2.30 -8.37 -18.15
N ALA A 308 -1.98 -7.47 -17.19
CA ALA A 308 -1.95 -6.04 -17.46
C ALA A 308 -0.83 -5.32 -16.70
N ASN A 309 -0.31 -4.28 -17.35
CA ASN A 309 0.57 -3.31 -16.72
C ASN A 309 -0.29 -2.17 -16.12
N SER A 310 0.19 -1.61 -15.03
CA SER A 310 -0.47 -0.51 -14.33
C SER A 310 0.35 0.77 -14.44
N LEU A 311 -0.33 1.86 -14.75
CA LEU A 311 0.20 3.21 -14.69
C LEU A 311 -0.48 3.95 -13.54
N LEU A 312 0.33 4.51 -12.65
CA LEU A 312 -0.13 5.36 -11.56
C LEU A 312 0.26 6.79 -11.84
N VAL A 313 -0.66 7.70 -11.60
CA VAL A 313 -0.44 9.15 -11.67
C VAL A 313 -0.91 9.77 -10.37
N ASN A 314 -0.06 10.57 -9.78
CA ASN A 314 -0.33 11.31 -8.55
C ASN A 314 -0.17 12.80 -8.81
N VAL A 315 -1.10 13.58 -8.32
CA VAL A 315 -1.05 15.04 -8.32
C VAL A 315 -1.31 15.54 -6.91
N SER A 316 -0.38 16.32 -6.36
CA SER A 316 -0.57 17.02 -5.08
C SER A 316 -0.53 18.52 -5.27
N TYR A 317 -1.33 19.23 -4.47
CA TYR A 317 -1.36 20.68 -4.42
C TYR A 317 -1.40 21.15 -2.97
N SER A 318 -0.41 21.97 -2.58
CA SER A 318 -0.34 22.59 -1.27
C SER A 318 -0.92 24.01 -1.33
N LEU A 319 -1.96 24.28 -0.50
CA LEU A 319 -2.72 25.55 -0.46
C LEU A 319 -1.97 26.66 0.28
#